data_f832689a6963575d9524708c0961587c
#
_entry.id   f832689a6963575d9524708c0961587c
#
_cell.length_a   1.000
_cell.length_b   1.000
_cell.length_c   1.000
_cell.angle_alpha   90.00
_cell.angle_beta   90.00
_cell.angle_gamma   90.00
#
_symmetry.space_group_name_H-M   'P 1'
#
loop_
_entity.id
_entity.type
_entity.pdbx_description
1 polymer ?
#
loop_
_entity_poly.entity_id
_entity_poly.type
_entity_poly.pdbx_seq_one_letter_code
_entity_poly.pdbx_strand_id
1 'polypeptide(L)'
;MNRAEICQLLTEKVNALKDKEENLSALLPDIRLLYGTQPGTRTPVMYQPGIVFLFSGHKIGYINERTFRYDTNEYLLLTVPLPFECETFATPEVPLAGLRLNVDILQLQELLMDIGEDALFQPSMASSGINSAALSEEILCAAERLLDVMERPLDARILGKQIIRE
;
A
#
# COMPACT_ATOMS: atom_id res chain seq x y z
N MET A 1 -19.51 -5.98 -9.10
CA MET A 1 -19.10 -4.80 -8.28
C MET A 1 -18.08 -4.01 -9.08
N ASN A 2 -18.30 -2.72 -9.25
CA ASN A 2 -17.34 -1.89 -9.99
C ASN A 2 -16.17 -1.46 -9.09
N ARG A 3 -15.16 -0.82 -9.70
CA ARG A 3 -13.96 -0.42 -8.99
C ARG A 3 -14.26 0.51 -7.81
N ALA A 4 -15.13 1.49 -7.99
CA ALA A 4 -15.46 2.44 -6.93
C ALA A 4 -16.12 1.75 -5.74
N GLU A 5 -16.98 0.78 -6.01
CA GLU A 5 -17.65 0.01 -4.96
C GLU A 5 -16.66 -0.86 -4.20
N ILE A 6 -15.71 -1.49 -4.90
CA ILE A 6 -14.67 -2.29 -4.26
C ILE A 6 -13.80 -1.39 -3.36
N CYS A 7 -13.37 -0.25 -3.85
CA CYS A 7 -12.57 0.69 -3.06
C CYS A 7 -13.32 1.18 -1.84
N GLN A 8 -14.62 1.44 -1.97
CA GLN A 8 -15.44 1.85 -0.83
C GLN A 8 -15.53 0.72 0.21
N LEU A 9 -15.75 -0.51 -0.23
CA LEU A 9 -15.79 -1.67 0.66
C LEU A 9 -14.47 -1.86 1.38
N LEU A 10 -13.35 -1.76 0.67
CA LEU A 10 -12.02 -1.86 1.28
C LEU A 10 -11.75 -0.75 2.28
N THR A 11 -12.20 0.46 2.00
CA THR A 11 -12.09 1.60 2.92
C THR A 11 -12.84 1.32 4.21
N GLU A 12 -14.05 0.79 4.12
CA GLU A 12 -14.85 0.43 5.29
C GLU A 12 -14.18 -0.67 6.12
N LYS A 13 -13.58 -1.66 5.45
CA LYS A 13 -12.87 -2.75 6.14
C LYS A 13 -11.64 -2.23 6.88
N VAL A 14 -10.87 -1.34 6.25
CA VAL A 14 -9.71 -0.71 6.91
C VAL A 14 -10.16 0.08 8.13
N ASN A 15 -11.23 0.86 8.00
CA ASN A 15 -11.79 1.63 9.11
C ASN A 15 -12.19 0.73 10.29
N ALA A 16 -12.81 -0.41 9.99
CA ALA A 16 -13.22 -1.36 11.02
C ALA A 16 -12.03 -2.03 11.73
N LEU A 17 -10.91 -2.21 11.04
CA LEU A 17 -9.74 -2.90 11.55
C LEU A 17 -8.70 -1.99 12.20
N LYS A 18 -8.74 -0.70 11.96
CA LYS A 18 -7.68 0.22 12.41
C LYS A 18 -7.45 0.22 13.92
N ASP A 19 -8.50 0.01 14.70
CA ASP A 19 -8.41 0.01 16.16
C ASP A 19 -7.80 -1.29 16.70
N LYS A 20 -7.67 -2.31 15.84
CA LYS A 20 -7.08 -3.61 16.18
C LYS A 20 -5.66 -3.74 15.66
N GLU A 21 -5.05 -2.66 15.20
CA GLU A 21 -3.77 -2.69 14.51
C GLU A 21 -2.64 -3.30 15.35
N GLU A 22 -2.61 -3.05 16.66
CA GLU A 22 -1.58 -3.61 17.53
C GLU A 22 -1.60 -5.14 17.52
N ASN A 23 -2.80 -5.74 17.63
CA ASN A 23 -2.95 -7.19 17.58
C ASN A 23 -2.62 -7.75 16.20
N LEU A 24 -3.01 -7.02 15.16
CA LEU A 24 -2.73 -7.43 13.78
C LEU A 24 -1.25 -7.32 13.45
N SER A 25 -0.55 -6.32 13.97
CA SER A 25 0.89 -6.17 13.79
C SER A 25 1.67 -7.32 14.39
N ALA A 26 1.19 -7.90 15.49
CA ALA A 26 1.81 -9.07 16.09
C ALA A 26 1.67 -10.31 15.22
N LEU A 27 0.53 -10.46 14.52
CA LEU A 27 0.27 -11.60 13.65
C LEU A 27 0.87 -11.43 12.26
N LEU A 28 0.81 -10.22 11.71
CA LEU A 28 1.27 -9.88 10.37
C LEU A 28 2.13 -8.61 10.46
N PRO A 29 3.40 -8.75 10.88
CA PRO A 29 4.25 -7.58 11.15
C PRO A 29 4.61 -6.78 9.90
N ASP A 30 4.46 -7.37 8.71
CA ASP A 30 4.80 -6.69 7.46
C ASP A 30 3.65 -5.85 6.89
N ILE A 31 2.50 -5.83 7.57
CA ILE A 31 1.34 -5.05 7.14
C ILE A 31 1.09 -3.88 8.08
N ARG A 32 0.79 -2.72 7.50
CA ARG A 32 0.31 -1.55 8.21
C ARG A 32 -0.99 -1.09 7.57
N LEU A 33 -1.98 -0.80 8.41
CA LEU A 33 -3.22 -0.16 7.95
C LEU A 33 -3.01 1.35 7.91
N LEU A 34 -3.47 1.97 6.84
CA LEU A 34 -3.44 3.42 6.69
C LEU A 34 -4.87 3.94 6.77
N TYR A 35 -5.13 4.85 7.70
CA TYR A 35 -6.43 5.47 7.82
C TYR A 35 -6.32 6.84 8.48
N GLY A 36 -7.01 7.82 7.91
CA GLY A 36 -7.08 9.16 8.48
C GLY A 36 -8.17 9.98 7.80
N THR A 37 -8.76 10.91 8.56
CA THR A 37 -9.83 11.78 8.06
C THR A 37 -9.39 13.24 7.97
N GLN A 38 -8.14 13.52 8.33
CA GLN A 38 -7.60 14.88 8.31
C GLN A 38 -6.47 14.99 7.29
N PRO A 39 -6.34 16.13 6.63
CA PRO A 39 -5.18 16.35 5.76
C PRO A 39 -3.91 16.44 6.59
N GLY A 40 -2.83 15.94 6.03
CA GLY A 40 -1.51 16.07 6.62
C GLY A 40 -0.66 17.03 5.82
N THR A 41 -0.02 17.98 6.50
CA THR A 41 0.89 18.91 5.84
C THR A 41 2.15 18.16 5.39
N ARG A 42 2.89 18.78 4.47
CA ARG A 42 4.14 18.22 3.96
C ARG A 42 5.11 17.91 5.10
N THR A 43 5.39 16.63 5.31
CA THR A 43 6.13 16.11 6.47
C THR A 43 7.17 15.10 6.01
N PRO A 44 8.40 15.13 6.58
CA PRO A 44 9.40 14.11 6.28
C PRO A 44 8.94 12.73 6.71
N VAL A 45 9.16 11.74 5.85
CA VAL A 45 8.88 10.33 6.13
C VAL A 45 10.05 9.48 5.67
N MET A 46 10.18 8.29 6.25
CA MET A 46 11.13 7.28 5.82
C MET A 46 10.35 6.01 5.51
N TYR A 47 10.29 5.63 4.25
CA TYR A 47 9.64 4.39 3.87
C TYR A 47 10.67 3.29 3.65
N GLN A 48 10.38 2.12 4.20
CA GLN A 48 11.14 0.91 3.92
C GLN A 48 10.68 0.31 2.59
N PRO A 49 11.49 -0.55 1.96
CA PRO A 49 11.07 -1.23 0.74
C PRO A 49 9.71 -1.90 0.94
N GLY A 50 8.84 -1.72 -0.02
CA GLY A 50 7.49 -2.25 0.09
C GLY A 50 6.53 -1.63 -0.89
N ILE A 51 5.27 -1.89 -0.66
CA ILE A 51 4.19 -1.48 -1.55
C ILE A 51 3.14 -0.70 -0.74
N VAL A 52 2.65 0.39 -1.31
CA VAL A 52 1.59 1.20 -0.70
C VAL A 52 0.39 1.21 -1.63
N PHE A 53 -0.74 0.72 -1.13
CA PHE A 53 -2.02 0.73 -1.83
C PHE A 53 -2.96 1.71 -1.14
N LEU A 54 -3.63 2.56 -1.91
CA LEU A 54 -4.68 3.43 -1.40
C LEU A 54 -6.03 3.05 -1.99
N PHE A 55 -7.03 2.94 -1.14
CA PHE A 55 -8.41 2.65 -1.53
C PHE A 55 -9.28 3.90 -1.48
N SER A 56 -8.83 4.94 -0.80
CA SER A 56 -9.52 6.23 -0.69
C SER A 56 -8.48 7.30 -0.34
N GLY A 57 -8.73 8.52 -0.80
CA GLY A 57 -7.80 9.63 -0.60
C GLY A 57 -6.60 9.55 -1.53
N HIS A 58 -5.64 10.43 -1.32
CA HIS A 58 -4.38 10.38 -2.08
C HIS A 58 -3.27 11.05 -1.29
N LYS A 59 -2.03 10.78 -1.73
CA LYS A 59 -0.85 11.41 -1.19
C LYS A 59 0.04 11.92 -2.32
N ILE A 60 0.81 12.96 -2.02
CA ILE A 60 1.85 13.45 -2.91
C ILE A 60 3.17 13.36 -2.20
N GLY A 61 4.14 12.71 -2.83
CA GLY A 61 5.51 12.61 -2.33
C GLY A 61 6.41 13.59 -3.05
N TYR A 62 7.41 14.10 -2.33
CA TYR A 62 8.37 15.09 -2.82
C TYR A 62 9.79 14.58 -2.57
N ILE A 63 10.52 14.35 -3.66
CA ILE A 63 11.93 13.97 -3.62
C ILE A 63 12.71 14.95 -4.51
N ASN A 64 13.62 15.71 -3.90
CA ASN A 64 14.36 16.74 -4.62
C ASN A 64 13.38 17.68 -5.34
N GLU A 65 13.48 17.79 -6.65
CA GLU A 65 12.57 18.61 -7.47
C GLU A 65 11.45 17.79 -8.09
N ARG A 66 11.37 16.49 -7.76
CA ARG A 66 10.39 15.57 -8.33
C ARG A 66 9.20 15.41 -7.39
N THR A 67 8.01 15.36 -7.96
CA THR A 67 6.80 15.03 -7.23
C THR A 67 6.19 13.76 -7.82
N PHE A 68 5.55 12.97 -6.98
CA PHE A 68 4.80 11.81 -7.44
C PHE A 68 3.52 11.69 -6.62
N ARG A 69 2.44 11.35 -7.31
CA ARG A 69 1.14 11.17 -6.68
C ARG A 69 0.81 9.67 -6.66
N TYR A 70 0.29 9.19 -5.56
CA TYR A 70 -0.29 7.86 -5.50
C TYR A 70 -1.67 7.93 -4.88
N ASP A 71 -2.58 7.15 -5.46
CA ASP A 71 -4.01 7.22 -5.19
C ASP A 71 -4.67 5.87 -5.46
N THR A 72 -5.99 5.88 -5.64
CA THR A 72 -6.77 4.66 -5.89
C THR A 72 -6.53 4.04 -7.28
N ASN A 73 -5.82 4.72 -8.16
CA ASN A 73 -5.54 4.24 -9.52
C ASN A 73 -4.14 3.66 -9.65
N GLU A 74 -3.20 4.13 -8.83
CA GLU A 74 -1.80 3.73 -8.92
C GLU A 74 -1.25 3.42 -7.54
N TYR A 75 -0.63 2.26 -7.39
CA TYR A 75 0.08 1.95 -6.16
C TYR A 75 1.55 2.36 -6.26
N LEU A 76 2.18 2.53 -5.11
CA LEU A 76 3.58 2.93 -5.00
C LEU A 76 4.42 1.72 -4.63
N LEU A 77 5.52 1.51 -5.37
CA LEU A 77 6.49 0.46 -5.09
C LEU A 77 7.83 1.11 -4.75
N LEU A 78 8.36 0.77 -3.58
CA LEU A 78 9.66 1.23 -3.12
C LEU A 78 10.62 0.06 -3.09
N THR A 79 11.75 0.19 -3.79
CA THR A 79 12.74 -0.87 -3.90
C THR A 79 13.94 -0.69 -2.97
N VAL A 80 14.06 0.50 -2.37
CA VAL A 80 15.13 0.82 -1.40
C VAL A 80 14.52 1.65 -0.28
N PRO A 81 15.14 1.65 0.92
CA PRO A 81 14.74 2.61 1.96
C PRO A 81 14.93 4.03 1.44
N LEU A 82 13.93 4.87 1.63
CA LEU A 82 13.96 6.18 0.99
C LEU A 82 13.33 7.25 1.87
N PRO A 83 14.11 8.29 2.23
CA PRO A 83 13.54 9.46 2.88
C PRO A 83 12.93 10.39 1.83
N PHE A 84 11.73 10.89 2.09
CA PHE A 84 11.12 11.92 1.26
C PHE A 84 10.09 12.68 2.09
N GLU A 85 9.57 13.77 1.56
CA GLU A 85 8.48 14.48 2.19
C GLU A 85 7.16 14.03 1.58
N CYS A 86 6.12 13.97 2.41
CA CYS A 86 4.82 13.47 1.99
C CYS A 86 3.72 14.38 2.50
N GLU A 87 2.75 14.65 1.63
CA GLU A 87 1.56 15.41 1.93
C GLU A 87 0.34 14.52 1.75
N THR A 88 -0.56 14.53 2.75
CA THR A 88 -1.76 13.68 2.76
C THR A 88 -3.00 14.51 2.47
N PHE A 89 -3.83 14.02 1.57
CA PHE A 89 -5.09 14.64 1.21
C PHE A 89 -6.24 13.73 1.62
N ALA A 90 -6.92 14.12 2.69
CA ALA A 90 -8.03 13.36 3.26
C ALA A 90 -9.05 14.31 3.89
N THR A 91 -10.31 13.89 3.88
CA THR A 91 -11.41 14.57 4.56
C THR A 91 -12.27 13.52 5.24
N PRO A 92 -13.19 13.90 6.14
CA PRO A 92 -14.14 12.93 6.71
C PRO A 92 -15.00 12.23 5.65
N GLU A 93 -15.32 12.92 4.55
CA GLU A 93 -16.12 12.36 3.46
C GLU A 93 -15.30 11.48 2.53
N VAL A 94 -14.03 11.82 2.35
CA VAL A 94 -13.09 11.05 1.54
C VAL A 94 -11.85 10.79 2.39
N PRO A 95 -11.92 9.82 3.30
CA PRO A 95 -10.77 9.54 4.18
C PRO A 95 -9.61 8.95 3.40
N LEU A 96 -8.41 9.03 3.98
CA LEU A 96 -7.29 8.23 3.51
C LEU A 96 -7.47 6.83 4.05
N ALA A 97 -7.45 5.84 3.18
CA ALA A 97 -7.50 4.43 3.58
C ALA A 97 -6.65 3.60 2.65
N GLY A 98 -5.88 2.69 3.21
CA GLY A 98 -5.03 1.83 2.41
C GLY A 98 -4.24 0.84 3.24
N LEU A 99 -3.29 0.20 2.57
CA LEU A 99 -2.38 -0.78 3.16
C LEU A 99 -0.95 -0.47 2.75
N ARG A 100 -0.02 -0.68 3.67
CA ARG A 100 1.40 -0.70 3.37
C ARG A 100 1.94 -2.08 3.68
N LEU A 101 2.57 -2.70 2.69
CA LEU A 101 3.22 -4.00 2.83
C LEU A 101 4.72 -3.79 2.78
N ASN A 102 5.43 -4.15 3.84
CA ASN A 102 6.89 -4.20 3.82
C ASN A 102 7.30 -5.47 3.09
N VAL A 103 8.23 -5.35 2.17
CA VAL A 103 8.71 -6.48 1.36
C VAL A 103 10.19 -6.71 1.65
N ASP A 104 10.57 -7.97 1.84
CA ASP A 104 11.97 -8.33 1.97
C ASP A 104 12.70 -8.00 0.65
N ILE A 105 13.84 -7.31 0.76
CA ILE A 105 14.63 -6.91 -0.41
C ILE A 105 14.98 -8.12 -1.27
N LEU A 106 15.32 -9.26 -0.65
CA LEU A 106 15.64 -10.47 -1.39
C LEU A 106 14.46 -11.00 -2.18
N GLN A 107 13.27 -11.02 -1.57
CA GLN A 107 12.05 -11.43 -2.25
C GLN A 107 11.71 -10.49 -3.40
N LEU A 108 11.89 -9.20 -3.19
CA LEU A 108 11.66 -8.20 -4.22
C LEU A 108 12.62 -8.38 -5.39
N GLN A 109 13.90 -8.64 -5.12
CA GLN A 109 14.89 -8.90 -6.15
C GLN A 109 14.56 -10.15 -6.95
N GLU A 110 14.14 -11.22 -6.28
CA GLU A 110 13.70 -12.44 -6.96
C GLU A 110 12.52 -12.18 -7.87
N LEU A 111 11.55 -11.41 -7.39
CA LEU A 111 10.37 -11.05 -8.18
C LEU A 111 10.76 -10.23 -9.41
N LEU A 112 11.66 -9.28 -9.26
CA LEU A 112 12.13 -8.45 -10.36
C LEU A 112 12.90 -9.27 -11.40
N MET A 113 13.66 -10.26 -10.97
CA MET A 113 14.37 -11.18 -11.87
C MET A 113 13.40 -12.07 -12.65
N ASP A 114 12.33 -12.53 -12.00
CA ASP A 114 11.29 -13.35 -12.64
C ASP A 114 10.49 -12.57 -13.68
N ILE A 115 10.20 -11.31 -13.39
CA ILE A 115 9.46 -10.43 -14.31
C ILE A 115 10.35 -10.05 -15.51
N GLY A 116 11.66 -9.94 -15.31
CA GLY A 116 12.59 -9.60 -16.36
C GLY A 116 12.45 -8.16 -16.84
N GLU A 117 12.83 -7.94 -18.13
CA GLU A 117 12.79 -6.61 -18.74
C GLU A 117 11.37 -6.13 -19.06
N ASP A 118 10.39 -7.02 -19.02
CA ASP A 118 8.98 -6.65 -19.17
C ASP A 118 8.45 -5.97 -17.92
N ALA A 119 9.35 -5.43 -17.13
CA ALA A 119 9.03 -4.80 -15.86
C ALA A 119 7.94 -3.76 -16.03
N LEU A 120 6.95 -3.84 -15.16
CA LEU A 120 5.88 -2.87 -15.00
C LEU A 120 6.43 -1.48 -14.63
N PHE A 121 7.74 -1.35 -14.49
CA PHE A 121 8.42 -0.17 -13.99
C PHE A 121 8.83 0.75 -15.12
N GLN A 122 8.64 2.02 -14.92
CA GLN A 122 9.17 3.02 -15.82
C GLN A 122 10.67 3.19 -15.56
N PRO A 123 11.52 3.07 -16.57
CA PRO A 123 12.97 3.13 -16.36
C PRO A 123 13.46 4.38 -15.64
N SER A 124 12.79 5.51 -15.86
CA SER A 124 13.16 6.78 -15.20
C SER A 124 12.93 6.76 -13.69
N MET A 125 12.02 5.94 -13.23
CA MET A 125 11.71 5.82 -11.81
C MET A 125 12.47 4.69 -11.13
N ALA A 126 12.81 3.63 -11.87
CA ALA A 126 13.56 2.50 -11.34
C ALA A 126 14.91 2.93 -10.78
N SER A 127 15.57 3.93 -11.39
CA SER A 127 16.86 4.43 -10.93
C SER A 127 16.77 5.19 -9.61
N SER A 128 15.59 5.70 -9.26
CA SER A 128 15.39 6.43 -7.99
C SER A 128 14.87 5.56 -6.86
N GLY A 129 14.58 4.29 -7.14
CA GLY A 129 14.02 3.37 -6.15
C GLY A 129 12.53 3.54 -5.89
N ILE A 130 11.86 4.40 -6.67
CA ILE A 130 10.42 4.61 -6.61
C ILE A 130 9.81 4.24 -7.95
N ASN A 131 8.74 3.45 -7.90
CA ASN A 131 7.97 3.07 -9.08
C ASN A 131 6.49 3.18 -8.76
N SER A 132 5.68 3.42 -9.79
CA SER A 132 4.23 3.34 -9.65
C SER A 132 3.67 2.43 -10.75
N ALA A 133 2.57 1.79 -10.45
CA ALA A 133 1.89 0.90 -11.39
C ALA A 133 0.39 0.96 -11.16
N ALA A 134 -0.36 0.61 -12.21
CA ALA A 134 -1.81 0.64 -12.13
C ALA A 134 -2.33 -0.37 -11.09
N LEU A 135 -3.22 0.08 -10.24
CA LEU A 135 -3.87 -0.77 -9.24
C LEU A 135 -4.98 -1.56 -9.94
N SER A 136 -4.72 -2.83 -10.20
CA SER A 136 -5.64 -3.69 -10.93
C SER A 136 -6.77 -4.20 -10.04
N GLU A 137 -7.86 -4.66 -10.67
CA GLU A 137 -8.94 -5.29 -9.93
C GLU A 137 -8.50 -6.58 -9.24
N GLU A 138 -7.56 -7.29 -9.82
CA GLU A 138 -7.00 -8.50 -9.21
C GLU A 138 -6.31 -8.19 -7.90
N ILE A 139 -5.54 -7.11 -7.86
CA ILE A 139 -4.88 -6.65 -6.63
C ILE A 139 -5.93 -6.22 -5.61
N LEU A 140 -6.96 -5.51 -6.04
CA LEU A 140 -8.04 -5.10 -5.15
C LEU A 140 -8.77 -6.30 -4.56
N CYS A 141 -9.00 -7.34 -5.34
CA CYS A 141 -9.61 -8.58 -4.85
C CYS A 141 -8.70 -9.30 -3.85
N ALA A 142 -7.40 -9.34 -4.10
CA ALA A 142 -6.45 -9.92 -3.16
C ALA A 142 -6.42 -9.12 -1.84
N ALA A 143 -6.48 -7.81 -1.92
CA ALA A 143 -6.55 -6.95 -0.74
C ALA A 143 -7.83 -7.22 0.06
N GLU A 144 -8.96 -7.42 -0.61
CA GLU A 144 -10.21 -7.76 0.06
C GLU A 144 -10.09 -9.08 0.82
N ARG A 145 -9.53 -10.11 0.20
CA ARG A 145 -9.30 -11.39 0.86
C ARG A 145 -8.38 -11.24 2.08
N LEU A 146 -7.33 -10.44 1.95
CA LEU A 146 -6.41 -10.19 3.04
C LEU A 146 -7.12 -9.50 4.21
N LEU A 147 -7.90 -8.45 3.94
CA LEU A 147 -8.64 -7.74 4.98
C LEU A 147 -9.69 -8.63 5.64
N ASP A 148 -10.33 -9.52 4.88
CA ASP A 148 -11.31 -10.45 5.44
C ASP A 148 -10.66 -11.43 6.41
N VAL A 149 -9.50 -11.99 6.07
CA VAL A 149 -8.82 -12.92 7.00
C VAL A 149 -8.25 -12.19 8.20
N MET A 150 -7.93 -10.92 8.09
CA MET A 150 -7.45 -10.11 9.21
C MET A 150 -8.51 -9.90 10.28
N GLU A 151 -9.79 -10.02 9.94
CA GLU A 151 -10.88 -9.95 10.93
C GLU A 151 -10.91 -11.17 11.83
N ARG A 152 -10.29 -12.26 11.44
CA ARG A 152 -10.25 -13.52 12.16
C ARG A 152 -8.80 -13.87 12.50
N PRO A 153 -8.38 -13.70 13.77
CA PRO A 153 -6.96 -13.85 14.14
C PRO A 153 -6.33 -15.17 13.72
N LEU A 154 -7.06 -16.28 13.83
CA LEU A 154 -6.53 -17.59 13.44
C LEU A 154 -6.30 -17.66 11.93
N ASP A 155 -7.26 -17.19 11.15
CA ASP A 155 -7.15 -17.17 9.69
C ASP A 155 -6.04 -16.23 9.23
N ALA A 156 -5.89 -15.09 9.89
CA ALA A 156 -4.80 -14.16 9.60
C ALA A 156 -3.44 -14.84 9.79
N ARG A 157 -3.30 -15.64 10.83
CA ARG A 157 -2.06 -16.33 11.13
C ARG A 157 -1.73 -17.41 10.09
N ILE A 158 -2.73 -18.10 9.58
CA ILE A 158 -2.55 -19.22 8.65
C ILE A 158 -2.53 -18.76 7.20
N LEU A 159 -3.48 -17.93 6.79
CA LEU A 159 -3.71 -17.55 5.40
C LEU A 159 -3.12 -16.20 5.01
N GLY A 160 -2.96 -15.29 5.99
CA GLY A 160 -2.55 -13.92 5.69
C GLY A 160 -1.22 -13.83 4.95
N LYS A 161 -0.22 -14.56 5.40
CA LYS A 161 1.11 -14.55 4.77
C LYS A 161 1.08 -15.08 3.35
N GLN A 162 0.24 -16.07 3.09
CA GLN A 162 0.09 -16.63 1.76
C GLN A 162 -0.56 -15.63 0.81
N ILE A 163 -1.59 -14.94 1.26
CA ILE A 163 -2.26 -13.92 0.45
C ILE A 163 -1.33 -12.75 0.14
N ILE A 164 -0.49 -12.36 1.09
CA ILE A 164 0.49 -11.29 0.87
C ILE A 164 1.45 -11.65 -0.27
N ARG A 165 1.81 -12.92 -0.40
CA ARG A 165 2.72 -13.37 -1.45
C ARG A 165 2.10 -13.39 -2.84
N GLU A 166 0.76 -13.46 -2.94
CA GLU A 166 0.08 -13.42 -4.23
C GLU A 166 0.31 -12.09 -4.96
#